data_772b7ebb450cf8019a83f9e167d846c0
#
_entry.id   772b7ebb450cf8019a83f9e167d846c0
#
_cell.length_a   1.000
_cell.length_b   1.000
_cell.length_c   1.000
_cell.angle_alpha   90.00
_cell.angle_beta   90.00
_cell.angle_gamma   90.00
#
_symmetry.space_group_name_H-M   'P 1'
#
loop_
_entity.id
_entity.type
_entity.pdbx_description
1 polymer ?
#
loop_
_entity_poly.entity_id
_entity_poly.type
_entity_poly.pdbx_seq_one_letter_code
_entity_poly.pdbx_strand_id
1 'polypeptide(L)'
;ALESNLATMQQTVLRNGIASRPHAKTHKCPAIARLQLEHGSVGICVAKLSEAEVMFEHGIDRILMTTVNVTVAKIERAMSLRRWSPGFIQATDTAANARDLSEAAQAAGLVADVVVDVDPGGHRTGITPGQPALKLAQLVDQLPGLRLRGMLCYDGGSQHVKRFDTRKAQTLERMAPAA
;
A
#
# COMPACT_ATOMS: atom_id res chain seq x y z
N ALA A 1 14.06 13.46 19.52
CA ALA A 1 13.72 13.85 18.13
C ALA A 1 12.77 12.83 17.47
N LEU A 2 13.11 11.52 17.42
CA LEU A 2 12.27 10.52 16.73
C LEU A 2 10.86 10.46 17.31
N GLU A 3 10.70 10.19 18.58
CA GLU A 3 9.38 10.10 19.25
C GLU A 3 8.56 11.38 19.12
N SER A 4 9.20 12.54 19.29
CA SER A 4 8.55 13.83 19.09
C SER A 4 8.02 14.00 17.67
N ASN A 5 8.77 13.56 16.65
CA ASN A 5 8.33 13.61 15.25
C ASN A 5 7.16 12.65 14.99
N LEU A 6 7.20 11.44 15.57
CA LEU A 6 6.10 10.47 15.46
C LEU A 6 4.83 11.01 16.11
N ALA A 7 4.92 11.55 17.32
CA ALA A 7 3.80 12.15 18.03
C ALA A 7 3.20 13.33 17.25
N THR A 8 4.04 14.24 16.73
CA THR A 8 3.59 15.40 15.94
C THR A 8 2.88 14.96 14.67
N MET A 9 3.43 13.99 13.94
CA MET A 9 2.82 13.47 12.73
C MET A 9 1.47 12.82 13.02
N GLN A 10 1.40 11.98 14.06
CA GLN A 10 0.17 11.29 14.44
C GLN A 10 -0.92 12.28 14.88
N GLN A 11 -0.59 13.28 15.68
CA GLN A 11 -1.53 14.35 16.04
C GLN A 11 -2.04 15.12 14.82
N THR A 12 -1.17 15.36 13.84
CA THR A 12 -1.54 16.07 12.61
C THR A 12 -2.54 15.26 11.78
N VAL A 13 -2.31 13.97 11.57
CA VAL A 13 -3.25 13.14 10.77
C VAL A 13 -4.59 12.98 11.50
N LEU A 14 -4.58 12.77 12.81
CA LEU A 14 -5.81 12.67 13.60
C LEU A 14 -6.66 13.94 13.55
N ARG A 15 -6.05 15.13 13.67
CA ARG A 15 -6.78 16.41 13.54
C ARG A 15 -7.45 16.58 12.17
N ASN A 16 -6.93 15.94 11.14
CA ASN A 16 -7.49 15.97 9.79
C ASN A 16 -8.43 14.78 9.48
N GLY A 17 -8.78 13.96 10.48
CA GLY A 17 -9.70 12.83 10.31
C GLY A 17 -9.15 11.71 9.43
N ILE A 18 -7.82 11.60 9.30
CA ILE A 18 -7.14 10.57 8.49
C ILE A 18 -6.24 9.71 9.36
N ALA A 19 -5.83 8.56 8.83
CA ALA A 19 -4.91 7.65 9.49
C ALA A 19 -3.52 7.66 8.82
N SER A 20 -2.47 7.38 9.59
CA SER A 20 -1.12 7.21 9.06
C SER A 20 -0.79 5.74 8.82
N ARG A 21 -0.10 5.47 7.72
CA ARG A 21 0.52 4.18 7.42
C ARG A 21 1.92 4.45 6.86
N PRO A 22 2.92 4.65 7.75
CA PRO A 22 4.26 5.07 7.34
C PRO A 22 4.99 3.99 6.54
N HIS A 23 5.89 4.42 5.65
CA HIS A 23 6.62 3.52 4.77
C HIS A 23 7.97 3.12 5.36
N ALA A 24 8.10 1.83 5.73
CA ALA A 24 9.29 1.27 6.37
C ALA A 24 10.52 1.15 5.45
N LYS A 25 10.39 1.33 4.13
CA LYS A 25 11.53 1.28 3.18
C LYS A 25 12.67 2.25 3.52
N THR A 26 12.36 3.32 4.26
CA THR A 26 13.33 4.36 4.63
C THR A 26 14.26 3.91 5.75
N HIS A 27 13.74 3.19 6.73
CA HIS A 27 14.51 2.75 7.90
C HIS A 27 14.74 1.24 7.97
N LYS A 28 13.86 0.41 7.36
CA LYS A 28 13.93 -1.07 7.34
C LYS A 28 14.14 -1.69 8.73
N CYS A 29 13.64 -1.06 9.77
CA CYS A 29 13.86 -1.41 11.17
C CYS A 29 12.53 -1.75 11.85
N PRO A 30 12.31 -3.02 12.27
CA PRO A 30 11.09 -3.42 12.97
C PRO A 30 10.85 -2.67 14.28
N ALA A 31 11.90 -2.29 15.02
CA ALA A 31 11.75 -1.52 16.24
C ALA A 31 11.16 -0.12 15.98
N ILE A 32 11.60 0.58 14.91
CA ILE A 32 11.01 1.86 14.50
C ILE A 32 9.57 1.65 14.03
N ALA A 33 9.29 0.61 13.26
CA ALA A 33 7.93 0.29 12.83
C ALA A 33 6.98 0.03 14.01
N ARG A 34 7.44 -0.65 15.07
CA ARG A 34 6.69 -0.83 16.32
C ARG A 34 6.38 0.51 17.00
N LEU A 35 7.38 1.38 17.16
CA LEU A 35 7.16 2.72 17.69
C LEU A 35 6.10 3.51 16.90
N GLN A 36 6.11 3.39 15.56
CA GLN A 36 5.09 4.03 14.71
C GLN A 36 3.68 3.48 15.01
N LEU A 37 3.54 2.17 15.23
CA LEU A 37 2.27 1.55 15.60
C LEU A 37 1.83 1.96 17.02
N GLU A 38 2.73 2.00 17.97
CA GLU A 38 2.49 2.45 19.35
C GLU A 38 2.03 3.91 19.39
N HIS A 39 2.54 4.75 18.51
CA HIS A 39 2.06 6.12 18.32
C HIS A 39 0.71 6.24 17.59
N GLY A 40 0.11 5.12 17.14
CA GLY A 40 -1.24 5.09 16.58
C GLY A 40 -1.33 4.96 15.06
N SER A 41 -0.24 4.62 14.37
CA SER A 41 -0.33 4.27 12.95
C SER A 41 -1.15 2.99 12.75
N VAL A 42 -1.99 2.96 11.72
CA VAL A 42 -2.90 1.83 11.45
C VAL A 42 -2.20 0.61 10.85
N GLY A 43 -0.93 0.70 10.55
CA GLY A 43 -0.08 -0.32 9.95
C GLY A 43 1.16 0.32 9.36
N ILE A 44 1.92 -0.43 8.59
CA ILE A 44 3.10 0.07 7.86
C ILE A 44 2.99 -0.24 6.37
N CYS A 45 3.71 0.53 5.55
CA CYS A 45 3.93 0.21 4.14
C CYS A 45 5.34 -0.35 3.93
N VAL A 46 5.47 -1.28 2.98
CA VAL A 46 6.75 -1.84 2.53
C VAL A 46 6.85 -1.81 1.01
N ALA A 47 8.07 -1.80 0.47
CA ALA A 47 8.30 -1.80 -0.97
C ALA A 47 8.62 -3.19 -1.53
N LYS A 48 9.09 -4.13 -0.70
CA LYS A 48 9.50 -5.46 -1.15
C LYS A 48 8.85 -6.54 -0.29
N LEU A 49 8.56 -7.68 -0.89
CA LEU A 49 8.02 -8.82 -0.18
C LEU A 49 8.94 -9.28 0.96
N SER A 50 10.26 -9.28 0.73
CA SER A 50 11.24 -9.59 1.78
C SER A 50 11.23 -8.60 2.95
N GLU A 51 10.87 -7.34 2.72
CA GLU A 51 10.66 -6.38 3.81
C GLU A 51 9.40 -6.75 4.61
N ALA A 52 8.31 -7.17 3.93
CA ALA A 52 7.08 -7.63 4.58
C ALA A 52 7.33 -8.86 5.46
N GLU A 53 8.06 -9.84 4.95
CA GLU A 53 8.41 -11.07 5.66
C GLU A 53 9.19 -10.75 6.95
N VAL A 54 10.24 -9.93 6.85
CA VAL A 54 11.03 -9.50 8.03
C VAL A 54 10.16 -8.75 9.05
N MET A 55 9.29 -7.85 8.61
CA MET A 55 8.39 -7.15 9.52
C MET A 55 7.43 -8.11 10.22
N PHE A 56 6.87 -9.07 9.49
CA PHE A 56 6.00 -10.09 10.04
C PHE A 56 6.71 -10.99 11.07
N GLU A 57 7.92 -11.46 10.77
CA GLU A 57 8.76 -12.25 11.70
C GLU A 57 9.01 -11.53 13.02
N HIS A 58 8.95 -10.18 13.00
CA HIS A 58 9.10 -9.36 14.20
C HIS A 58 7.75 -8.91 14.82
N GLY A 59 6.65 -9.59 14.47
CA GLY A 59 5.34 -9.40 15.10
C GLY A 59 4.52 -8.22 14.54
N ILE A 60 4.86 -7.72 13.35
CA ILE A 60 4.09 -6.68 12.66
C ILE A 60 3.27 -7.35 11.55
N ASP A 61 1.96 -7.41 11.69
CA ASP A 61 1.06 -8.08 10.76
C ASP A 61 0.24 -7.14 9.86
N ARG A 62 0.07 -5.86 10.25
CA ARG A 62 -0.69 -4.84 9.48
C ARG A 62 0.19 -4.18 8.43
N ILE A 63 0.46 -4.90 7.35
CA ILE A 63 1.44 -4.53 6.31
C ILE A 63 0.73 -4.27 4.99
N LEU A 64 0.98 -3.13 4.36
CA LEU A 64 0.62 -2.83 2.97
C LEU A 64 1.89 -2.88 2.10
N MET A 65 1.94 -3.84 1.20
CA MET A 65 2.97 -3.89 0.16
C MET A 65 2.56 -3.00 -1.01
N THR A 66 3.36 -1.95 -1.25
CA THR A 66 3.04 -0.88 -2.22
C THR A 66 3.56 -1.13 -3.63
N THR A 67 4.20 -2.26 -3.88
CA THR A 67 4.66 -2.67 -5.22
C THR A 67 4.00 -3.97 -5.65
N VAL A 68 3.82 -4.13 -6.95
CA VAL A 68 3.15 -5.28 -7.52
C VAL A 68 4.07 -6.51 -7.56
N ASN A 69 3.58 -7.67 -7.12
CA ASN A 69 4.24 -8.95 -7.29
C ASN A 69 3.78 -9.59 -8.61
N VAL A 70 4.70 -9.77 -9.57
CA VAL A 70 4.35 -10.25 -10.92
C VAL A 70 4.92 -11.64 -11.26
N THR A 71 5.83 -12.18 -10.46
CA THR A 71 6.36 -13.51 -10.72
C THR A 71 5.65 -14.57 -9.87
N VAL A 72 5.44 -15.76 -10.42
CA VAL A 72 4.80 -16.89 -9.72
C VAL A 72 5.41 -17.07 -8.32
N ALA A 73 6.72 -17.16 -8.23
CA ALA A 73 7.41 -17.37 -6.94
C ALA A 73 7.15 -16.27 -5.91
N LYS A 74 6.99 -14.98 -6.34
CA LYS A 74 6.65 -13.90 -5.41
C LYS A 74 5.18 -13.92 -5.03
N ILE A 75 4.31 -14.29 -5.95
CA ILE A 75 2.87 -14.42 -5.68
C ILE A 75 2.64 -15.55 -4.67
N GLU A 76 3.24 -16.72 -4.86
CA GLU A 76 3.17 -17.85 -3.93
C GLU A 76 3.67 -17.49 -2.52
N ARG A 77 4.82 -16.78 -2.44
CA ARG A 77 5.35 -16.29 -1.15
C ARG A 77 4.41 -15.25 -0.52
N ALA A 78 3.79 -14.38 -1.32
CA ALA A 78 2.79 -13.42 -0.81
C ALA A 78 1.55 -14.13 -0.27
N MET A 79 1.09 -15.21 -0.91
CA MET A 79 0.01 -16.05 -0.38
C MET A 79 0.42 -16.77 0.91
N SER A 80 1.66 -17.25 0.99
CA SER A 80 2.20 -17.84 2.21
C SER A 80 2.24 -16.83 3.35
N LEU A 81 2.71 -15.60 3.10
CA LEU A 81 2.68 -14.52 4.08
C LEU A 81 1.23 -14.18 4.50
N ARG A 82 0.31 -14.05 3.53
CA ARG A 82 -1.11 -13.76 3.79
C ARG A 82 -1.77 -14.79 4.70
N ARG A 83 -1.41 -16.06 4.59
CA ARG A 83 -1.93 -17.14 5.45
C ARG A 83 -1.70 -16.87 6.95
N TRP A 84 -0.53 -16.33 7.28
CA TRP A 84 -0.12 -16.08 8.67
C TRP A 84 -0.31 -14.63 9.11
N SER A 85 -0.40 -13.70 8.16
CA SER A 85 -0.61 -12.27 8.38
C SER A 85 -1.97 -11.82 7.82
N PRO A 86 -3.06 -11.92 8.60
CA PRO A 86 -4.40 -11.48 8.15
C PRO A 86 -4.47 -10.00 7.77
N GLY A 87 -3.54 -9.19 8.27
CA GLY A 87 -3.42 -7.77 7.96
C GLY A 87 -2.57 -7.44 6.74
N PHE A 88 -2.03 -8.46 6.03
CA PHE A 88 -1.23 -8.25 4.83
C PHE A 88 -2.11 -7.88 3.63
N ILE A 89 -1.81 -6.75 3.01
CA ILE A 89 -2.47 -6.20 1.82
C ILE A 89 -1.41 -6.00 0.75
N GLN A 90 -1.73 -6.30 -0.51
CA GLN A 90 -0.82 -6.08 -1.64
C GLN A 90 -1.47 -5.27 -2.76
N ALA A 91 -0.64 -4.64 -3.60
CA ALA A 91 -1.09 -3.85 -4.72
C ALA A 91 -1.19 -4.67 -6.01
N THR A 92 -2.11 -4.27 -6.89
CA THR A 92 -2.18 -4.68 -8.30
C THR A 92 -2.44 -3.46 -9.19
N ASP A 93 -1.95 -3.48 -10.42
CA ASP A 93 -2.14 -2.38 -11.38
C ASP A 93 -2.55 -2.87 -12.79
N THR A 94 -2.71 -4.18 -12.96
CA THR A 94 -3.16 -4.77 -14.24
C THR A 94 -4.17 -5.88 -14.04
N ALA A 95 -5.05 -6.07 -15.03
CA ALA A 95 -6.01 -7.16 -15.02
C ALA A 95 -5.35 -8.55 -15.05
N ALA A 96 -4.20 -8.69 -15.71
CA ALA A 96 -3.45 -9.95 -15.73
C ALA A 96 -2.97 -10.30 -14.34
N ASN A 97 -2.27 -9.37 -13.67
CA ASN A 97 -1.78 -9.58 -12.30
C ASN A 97 -2.91 -9.84 -11.30
N ALA A 98 -4.05 -9.14 -11.42
CA ALA A 98 -5.21 -9.40 -10.57
C ALA A 98 -5.72 -10.85 -10.71
N ARG A 99 -5.72 -11.40 -11.93
CA ARG A 99 -6.09 -12.81 -12.16
C ARG A 99 -5.06 -13.78 -11.58
N ASP A 100 -3.77 -13.52 -11.79
CA ASP A 100 -2.70 -14.33 -11.21
C ASP A 100 -2.80 -14.40 -9.68
N LEU A 101 -3.10 -13.25 -9.03
CA LEU A 101 -3.34 -13.18 -7.58
C LEU A 101 -4.59 -13.97 -7.16
N SER A 102 -5.67 -13.90 -7.95
CA SER A 102 -6.90 -14.63 -7.70
C SER A 102 -6.69 -16.14 -7.77
N GLU A 103 -6.04 -16.61 -8.83
CA GLU A 103 -5.72 -18.04 -9.02
C GLU A 103 -4.85 -18.57 -7.88
N ALA A 104 -3.82 -17.82 -7.50
CA ALA A 104 -2.94 -18.20 -6.39
C ALA A 104 -3.66 -18.21 -5.04
N ALA A 105 -4.55 -17.25 -4.79
CA ALA A 105 -5.34 -17.19 -3.56
C ALA A 105 -6.30 -18.38 -3.46
N GLN A 106 -6.99 -18.73 -4.56
CA GLN A 106 -7.86 -19.90 -4.63
C GLN A 106 -7.07 -21.21 -4.43
N ALA A 107 -5.94 -21.36 -5.11
CA ALA A 107 -5.06 -22.54 -4.94
C ALA A 107 -4.55 -22.68 -3.50
N ALA A 108 -4.32 -21.56 -2.82
CA ALA A 108 -3.93 -21.53 -1.41
C ALA A 108 -5.11 -21.69 -0.43
N GLY A 109 -6.36 -21.68 -0.91
CA GLY A 109 -7.55 -21.75 -0.07
C GLY A 109 -7.74 -20.56 0.87
N LEU A 110 -7.43 -19.35 0.39
CA LEU A 110 -7.52 -18.12 1.19
C LEU A 110 -8.11 -16.94 0.39
N VAL A 111 -8.37 -15.84 1.10
CA VAL A 111 -8.77 -14.56 0.51
C VAL A 111 -7.63 -13.56 0.69
N ALA A 112 -7.08 -13.06 -0.42
CA ALA A 112 -6.05 -12.03 -0.42
C ALA A 112 -6.66 -10.62 -0.43
N ASP A 113 -6.19 -9.76 0.45
CA ASP A 113 -6.55 -8.34 0.47
C ASP A 113 -5.72 -7.58 -0.56
N VAL A 114 -6.39 -6.82 -1.44
CA VAL A 114 -5.76 -6.15 -2.58
C VAL A 114 -6.20 -4.70 -2.65
N VAL A 115 -5.26 -3.81 -3.00
CA VAL A 115 -5.53 -2.43 -3.42
C VAL A 115 -5.17 -2.25 -4.88
N VAL A 116 -5.91 -1.42 -5.61
CA VAL A 116 -5.57 -1.02 -6.98
C VAL A 116 -4.59 0.14 -6.92
N ASP A 117 -3.40 -0.02 -7.51
CA ASP A 117 -2.41 1.06 -7.65
C ASP A 117 -2.80 1.95 -8.83
N VAL A 118 -2.87 3.26 -8.58
CA VAL A 118 -3.30 4.29 -9.55
C VAL A 118 -2.17 5.28 -9.75
N ASP A 119 -1.83 5.55 -11.02
CA ASP A 119 -0.80 6.51 -11.39
C ASP A 119 -1.33 7.96 -11.34
N PRO A 120 -0.86 8.82 -10.41
CA PRO A 120 -1.24 10.23 -10.38
C PRO A 120 -0.48 11.09 -11.41
N GLY A 121 0.05 10.49 -12.48
CA GLY A 121 0.85 11.16 -13.49
C GLY A 121 2.36 11.10 -13.26
N GLY A 122 2.80 10.21 -12.39
CA GLY A 122 4.23 9.93 -12.16
C GLY A 122 4.85 8.99 -13.18
N HIS A 123 4.02 8.28 -13.95
CA HIS A 123 4.40 7.31 -14.99
C HIS A 123 5.42 6.27 -14.52
N ARG A 124 5.25 5.80 -13.27
CA ARG A 124 6.15 4.83 -12.66
C ARG A 124 5.49 3.46 -12.46
N THR A 125 4.40 3.42 -11.74
CA THR A 125 3.54 2.25 -11.46
C THR A 125 2.10 2.73 -11.40
N GLY A 126 1.18 1.80 -11.46
CA GLY A 126 -0.23 2.10 -11.34
C GLY A 126 -0.95 2.20 -12.69
N ILE A 127 -2.23 1.94 -12.65
CA ILE A 127 -3.13 2.10 -13.79
C ILE A 127 -3.55 3.56 -13.95
N THR A 128 -3.84 3.98 -15.17
CA THR A 128 -4.39 5.32 -15.45
C THR A 128 -5.65 5.57 -14.63
N PRO A 129 -5.77 6.73 -13.96
CA PRO A 129 -6.94 7.08 -13.16
C PRO A 129 -8.23 7.18 -14.00
N GLY A 130 -9.37 7.25 -13.31
CA GLY A 130 -10.69 7.31 -13.92
C GLY A 130 -11.20 5.93 -14.39
N GLN A 131 -11.76 5.86 -15.60
CA GLN A 131 -12.41 4.63 -16.08
C GLN A 131 -11.52 3.36 -16.10
N PRO A 132 -10.23 3.43 -16.46
CA PRO A 132 -9.35 2.25 -16.36
C PRO A 132 -9.21 1.74 -14.93
N ALA A 133 -8.99 2.63 -13.97
CA ALA A 133 -8.87 2.28 -12.55
C ALA A 133 -10.18 1.70 -11.99
N LEU A 134 -11.33 2.30 -12.35
CA LEU A 134 -12.65 1.80 -11.96
C LEU A 134 -12.89 0.38 -12.50
N LYS A 135 -12.58 0.12 -13.77
CA LYS A 135 -12.73 -1.22 -14.37
C LYS A 135 -11.83 -2.26 -13.70
N LEU A 136 -10.60 -1.89 -13.34
CA LEU A 136 -9.71 -2.79 -12.61
C LEU A 136 -10.23 -3.05 -11.19
N ALA A 137 -10.71 -2.04 -10.49
CA ALA A 137 -11.31 -2.20 -9.16
C ALA A 137 -12.55 -3.12 -9.20
N GLN A 138 -13.43 -2.94 -10.16
CA GLN A 138 -14.59 -3.81 -10.39
C GLN A 138 -14.16 -5.26 -10.70
N LEU A 139 -13.12 -5.45 -11.51
CA LEU A 139 -12.57 -6.77 -11.77
C LEU A 139 -12.04 -7.42 -10.48
N VAL A 140 -11.24 -6.70 -9.68
CA VAL A 140 -10.71 -7.21 -8.42
C VAL A 140 -11.83 -7.60 -7.45
N ASP A 141 -12.90 -6.79 -7.37
CA ASP A 141 -14.05 -7.06 -6.50
C ASP A 141 -14.85 -8.31 -6.92
N GLN A 142 -14.85 -8.64 -8.21
CA GLN A 142 -15.53 -9.80 -8.78
C GLN A 142 -14.68 -11.09 -8.78
N LEU A 143 -13.35 -10.97 -8.69
CA LEU A 143 -12.46 -12.12 -8.76
C LEU A 143 -12.51 -12.95 -7.47
N PRO A 144 -12.76 -14.28 -7.57
CA PRO A 144 -12.79 -15.14 -6.38
C PRO A 144 -11.42 -15.19 -5.71
N GLY A 145 -11.41 -15.31 -4.39
CA GLY A 145 -10.17 -15.33 -3.61
C GLY A 145 -9.51 -13.95 -3.44
N LEU A 146 -10.10 -12.87 -3.95
CA LEU A 146 -9.65 -11.51 -3.70
C LEU A 146 -10.69 -10.73 -2.88
N ARG A 147 -10.22 -9.73 -2.15
CA ARG A 147 -11.03 -8.74 -1.47
C ARG A 147 -10.44 -7.35 -1.73
N LEU A 148 -11.21 -6.51 -2.43
CA LEU A 148 -10.82 -5.12 -2.68
C LEU A 148 -10.81 -4.33 -1.37
N ARG A 149 -9.71 -3.66 -1.07
CA ARG A 149 -9.53 -2.83 0.14
C ARG A 149 -9.51 -1.33 -0.15
N GLY A 150 -9.47 -0.95 -1.40
CA GLY A 150 -9.41 0.42 -1.84
C GLY A 150 -8.36 0.65 -2.91
N MET A 151 -7.89 1.89 -3.00
CA MET A 151 -6.92 2.32 -3.99
C MET A 151 -5.64 2.79 -3.31
N LEU A 152 -4.50 2.58 -3.97
CA LEU A 152 -3.20 3.14 -3.64
C LEU A 152 -2.88 4.20 -4.69
N CYS A 153 -2.51 5.39 -4.23
CA CYS A 153 -2.10 6.46 -5.14
C CYS A 153 -0.94 7.23 -4.49
N TYR A 154 0.21 7.31 -5.16
CA TYR A 154 1.41 7.91 -4.58
C TYR A 154 2.04 8.97 -5.48
N ASP A 155 1.99 10.24 -5.06
CA ASP A 155 2.71 11.34 -5.69
C ASP A 155 4.12 11.51 -5.10
N GLY A 156 5.10 10.85 -5.70
CA GLY A 156 6.51 10.97 -5.31
C GLY A 156 7.19 12.26 -5.79
N GLY A 157 6.65 12.91 -6.80
CA GLY A 157 7.24 14.13 -7.40
C GLY A 157 7.12 15.36 -6.52
N SER A 158 6.05 15.47 -5.77
CA SER A 158 5.78 16.64 -4.92
C SER A 158 6.80 16.83 -3.79
N GLN A 159 7.53 15.79 -3.38
CA GLN A 159 8.55 15.87 -2.32
C GLN A 159 9.68 16.85 -2.63
N HIS A 160 9.98 17.10 -3.91
CA HIS A 160 11.05 17.98 -4.36
C HIS A 160 10.63 19.45 -4.51
N VAL A 161 9.34 19.73 -4.35
CA VAL A 161 8.80 21.09 -4.45
C VAL A 161 8.97 21.82 -3.13
N LYS A 162 9.87 22.81 -3.08
CA LYS A 162 10.25 23.50 -1.83
C LYS A 162 9.12 24.36 -1.26
N ARG A 163 8.43 25.14 -2.12
CA ARG A 163 7.36 26.04 -1.66
C ARG A 163 6.09 25.29 -1.35
N PHE A 164 5.55 25.48 -0.14
CA PHE A 164 4.36 24.78 0.33
C PHE A 164 3.14 24.97 -0.59
N ASP A 165 2.80 26.23 -0.94
CA ASP A 165 1.62 26.50 -1.77
C ASP A 165 1.71 25.88 -3.16
N THR A 166 2.89 25.93 -3.79
CA THR A 166 3.15 25.29 -5.07
C THR A 166 3.03 23.77 -4.94
N ARG A 167 3.63 23.18 -3.90
CA ARG A 167 3.53 21.75 -3.63
C ARG A 167 2.09 21.31 -3.41
N LYS A 168 1.34 22.05 -2.60
CA LYS A 168 -0.07 21.79 -2.32
C LYS A 168 -0.89 21.81 -3.62
N ALA A 169 -0.76 22.86 -4.42
CA ALA A 169 -1.50 22.99 -5.68
C ALA A 169 -1.19 21.83 -6.65
N GLN A 170 0.09 21.51 -6.85
CA GLN A 170 0.51 20.39 -7.72
C GLN A 170 0.03 19.04 -7.21
N THR A 171 0.09 18.80 -5.90
CA THR A 171 -0.40 17.53 -5.32
C THR A 171 -1.90 17.39 -5.54
N LEU A 172 -2.69 18.44 -5.27
CA LEU A 172 -4.14 18.41 -5.47
C LEU A 172 -4.51 18.19 -6.94
N GLU A 173 -3.82 18.86 -7.86
CA GLU A 173 -4.02 18.69 -9.31
C GLU A 173 -3.76 17.24 -9.75
N ARG A 174 -2.66 16.65 -9.30
CA ARG A 174 -2.28 15.26 -9.64
C ARG A 174 -3.19 14.21 -9.03
N MET A 175 -3.64 14.44 -7.81
CA MET A 175 -4.47 13.46 -7.08
C MET A 175 -5.96 13.53 -7.46
N ALA A 176 -6.44 14.69 -7.94
CA ALA A 176 -7.85 14.89 -8.29
C ALA A 176 -8.41 13.83 -9.26
N PRO A 177 -7.68 13.37 -10.30
CA PRO A 177 -8.21 12.33 -11.20
C PRO A 177 -8.37 10.94 -10.56
N ALA A 178 -7.73 10.71 -9.40
CA ALA A 178 -7.79 9.44 -8.67
C ALA A 178 -8.82 9.47 -7.51
N ALA A 179 -9.37 10.65 -7.23
CA ALA A 179 -10.41 10.85 -6.20
C ALA A 179 -11.81 10.64 -6.78
#